data_3a94c96a6bc10d12d8e2a899c7d7c9ad
#
_entry.id   3a94c96a6bc10d12d8e2a899c7d7c9ad
#
_cell.length_a   1.000
_cell.length_b   1.000
_cell.length_c   1.000
_cell.angle_alpha   90.00
_cell.angle_beta   90.00
_cell.angle_gamma   90.00
#
_symmetry.space_group_name_H-M   'P 1'
#
loop_
_entity.id
_entity.type
_entity.pdbx_description
1 polymer ?
#
loop_
_entity_poly.entity_id
_entity_poly.type
_entity_poly.pdbx_seq_one_letter_code
_entity_poly.pdbx_strand_id
1 'polypeptide(L)'
;MKTAFGFSFVALLMCLISAGPAQAQTANPPTPTPTTKILAIGTLNPGVDPPQALAILPTEVRETLKLYLDGKIEQWYSLQERRGVAFILNVTDKAAAHEMLEKLPLGVAHLMSFELIPLGPLNPLRQLLPPATGAQ
;
A
#
# COMPACT_ATOMS: atom_id res chain seq x y z
N MET A 1 25.92 88.49 18.23
CA MET A 1 26.43 88.33 16.86
C MET A 1 27.16 86.99 16.74
N LYS A 2 26.80 86.22 15.68
CA LYS A 2 27.48 85.07 15.12
C LYS A 2 27.45 83.75 15.89
N THR A 3 26.50 82.99 15.67
CA THR A 3 26.29 81.67 14.98
C THR A 3 27.55 80.85 14.70
N ALA A 4 27.59 79.63 15.24
CA ALA A 4 28.37 78.50 14.69
C ALA A 4 27.53 77.22 14.81
N PHE A 5 27.22 76.72 13.64
CA PHE A 5 26.52 75.45 13.43
C PHE A 5 27.47 74.26 13.62
N GLY A 6 27.15 73.38 14.49
CA GLY A 6 27.83 72.07 14.61
C GLY A 6 27.01 70.95 13.94
N PHE A 7 27.47 70.49 12.82
CA PHE A 7 26.91 69.33 12.13
C PHE A 7 27.38 68.03 12.79
N SER A 8 26.45 67.34 13.44
CA SER A 8 26.72 66.02 13.98
C SER A 8 26.35 64.99 12.93
N PHE A 9 27.38 64.33 12.38
CA PHE A 9 27.23 63.22 11.43
C PHE A 9 26.91 61.96 12.25
N VAL A 10 25.63 61.53 12.18
CA VAL A 10 25.23 60.20 12.67
C VAL A 10 25.45 59.21 11.54
N ALA A 11 26.48 58.40 11.67
CA ALA A 11 26.72 57.29 10.76
C ALA A 11 25.72 56.16 11.02
N LEU A 12 24.73 56.01 10.14
CA LEU A 12 23.77 54.91 10.18
C LEU A 12 24.43 53.67 9.55
N LEU A 13 24.84 52.72 10.43
CA LEU A 13 25.38 51.42 10.06
C LEU A 13 24.23 50.53 9.59
N MET A 14 24.01 50.42 8.29
CA MET A 14 23.08 49.45 7.70
C MET A 14 23.68 48.06 7.78
N CYS A 15 23.19 47.21 8.72
CA CYS A 15 23.37 45.76 8.66
C CYS A 15 22.56 45.15 7.55
N LEU A 16 23.16 44.82 6.42
CA LEU A 16 22.60 44.01 5.37
C LEU A 16 22.54 42.56 5.86
N ILE A 17 21.37 42.16 6.34
CA ILE A 17 21.06 40.73 6.59
C ILE A 17 20.82 40.09 5.25
N SER A 18 21.81 39.38 4.72
CA SER A 18 21.64 38.51 3.56
C SER A 18 20.80 37.29 3.95
N ALA A 19 19.52 37.36 3.74
CA ALA A 19 18.65 36.18 3.77
C ALA A 19 18.96 35.34 2.52
N GLY A 20 19.81 34.33 2.67
CA GLY A 20 20.02 33.34 1.61
C GLY A 20 18.68 32.60 1.32
N PRO A 21 18.43 32.27 0.05
CA PRO A 21 17.24 31.51 -0.28
C PRO A 21 17.31 30.15 0.43
N ALA A 22 16.37 29.90 1.33
CA ALA A 22 16.15 28.57 1.88
C ALA A 22 15.76 27.68 0.70
N GLN A 23 16.69 26.85 0.23
CA GLN A 23 16.39 25.83 -0.76
C GLN A 23 15.46 24.82 -0.07
N ALA A 24 14.18 24.89 -0.40
CA ALA A 24 13.25 23.83 -0.09
C ALA A 24 13.80 22.56 -0.76
N GLN A 25 14.32 21.64 0.03
CA GLN A 25 14.62 20.29 -0.42
C GLN A 25 13.32 19.70 -0.94
N THR A 26 13.19 19.64 -2.26
CA THR A 26 12.14 18.86 -2.91
C THR A 26 12.35 17.41 -2.47
N ALA A 27 11.55 16.97 -1.49
CA ALA A 27 11.51 15.57 -1.10
C ALA A 27 11.19 14.76 -2.38
N ASN A 28 12.13 13.93 -2.81
CA ASN A 28 11.87 13.00 -3.90
C ASN A 28 10.59 12.22 -3.57
N PRO A 29 9.65 12.07 -4.51
CA PRO A 29 8.46 11.28 -4.27
C PRO A 29 8.89 9.88 -3.80
N PRO A 30 8.24 9.32 -2.78
CA PRO A 30 8.62 8.04 -2.25
C PRO A 30 8.55 7.00 -3.37
N THR A 31 9.65 6.28 -3.61
CA THR A 31 9.69 5.18 -4.57
C THR A 31 8.57 4.18 -4.21
N PRO A 32 7.70 3.81 -5.16
CA PRO A 32 6.63 2.87 -4.89
C PRO A 32 7.21 1.57 -4.31
N THR A 33 6.62 1.10 -3.21
CA THR A 33 7.00 -0.19 -2.64
C THR A 33 6.52 -1.30 -3.56
N PRO A 34 7.38 -2.24 -3.98
CA PRO A 34 6.96 -3.34 -4.85
C PRO A 34 5.92 -4.23 -4.13
N THR A 35 4.91 -4.67 -4.86
CA THR A 35 3.99 -5.70 -4.38
C THR A 35 4.73 -7.03 -4.26
N THR A 36 4.65 -7.66 -3.11
CA THR A 36 5.26 -8.98 -2.86
C THR A 36 4.24 -10.09 -2.69
N LYS A 37 3.04 -9.73 -2.25
CA LYS A 37 1.90 -10.64 -2.01
C LYS A 37 0.59 -9.90 -2.25
N ILE A 38 -0.51 -10.65 -2.29
CA ILE A 38 -1.85 -10.09 -2.35
C ILE A 38 -2.70 -10.68 -1.23
N LEU A 39 -3.31 -9.83 -0.42
CA LEU A 39 -4.40 -10.23 0.45
C LEU A 39 -5.69 -10.23 -0.38
N ALA A 40 -6.35 -11.38 -0.46
CA ALA A 40 -7.64 -11.54 -1.10
C ALA A 40 -8.71 -11.83 -0.04
N ILE A 41 -9.77 -11.06 -0.05
CA ILE A 41 -10.94 -11.27 0.82
C ILE A 41 -12.10 -11.67 -0.06
N GLY A 42 -12.47 -12.95 0.01
CA GLY A 42 -13.62 -13.51 -0.68
C GLY A 42 -14.87 -13.47 0.20
N THR A 43 -15.95 -12.90 -0.32
CA THR A 43 -17.25 -12.87 0.37
C THR A 43 -18.36 -13.32 -0.57
N LEU A 44 -19.37 -14.02 -0.02
CA LEU A 44 -20.56 -14.36 -0.80
C LEU A 44 -21.29 -13.09 -1.22
N ASN A 45 -21.76 -13.09 -2.46
CA ASN A 45 -22.51 -11.97 -3.00
C ASN A 45 -23.84 -11.78 -2.27
N PRO A 46 -24.34 -10.55 -2.14
CA PRO A 46 -25.65 -10.30 -1.55
C PRO A 46 -26.75 -11.08 -2.27
N GLY A 47 -27.65 -11.70 -1.51
CA GLY A 47 -28.78 -12.44 -2.08
C GLY A 47 -28.47 -13.88 -2.52
N VAL A 48 -27.24 -14.35 -2.36
CA VAL A 48 -26.89 -15.76 -2.61
C VAL A 48 -27.58 -16.64 -1.58
N ASP A 49 -28.35 -17.61 -2.08
CA ASP A 49 -28.99 -18.62 -1.24
C ASP A 49 -27.95 -19.54 -0.61
N PRO A 50 -27.91 -19.68 0.73
CA PRO A 50 -26.93 -20.53 1.40
C PRO A 50 -26.86 -21.98 0.90
N PRO A 51 -27.96 -22.71 0.63
CA PRO A 51 -27.91 -24.02 0.03
C PRO A 51 -27.18 -24.08 -1.31
N GLN A 52 -27.31 -23.05 -2.14
CA GLN A 52 -26.64 -22.99 -3.44
C GLN A 52 -25.10 -22.94 -3.27
N ALA A 53 -24.61 -22.11 -2.37
CA ALA A 53 -23.19 -22.04 -2.08
C ALA A 53 -22.68 -23.34 -1.44
N LEU A 54 -23.44 -23.93 -0.52
CA LEU A 54 -23.07 -25.17 0.15
C LEU A 54 -22.96 -26.36 -0.81
N ALA A 55 -23.77 -26.41 -1.88
CA ALA A 55 -23.68 -27.46 -2.90
C ALA A 55 -22.36 -27.43 -3.66
N ILE A 56 -21.75 -26.25 -3.85
CA ILE A 56 -20.50 -26.05 -4.57
C ILE A 56 -19.28 -26.17 -3.65
N LEU A 57 -19.46 -25.90 -2.36
CA LEU A 57 -18.37 -25.76 -1.39
C LEU A 57 -17.38 -26.95 -1.36
N PRO A 58 -17.79 -28.23 -1.44
CA PRO A 58 -16.85 -29.35 -1.44
C PRO A 58 -15.88 -29.30 -2.63
N THR A 59 -16.34 -28.85 -3.81
CA THR A 59 -15.49 -28.70 -4.98
C THR A 59 -14.63 -27.45 -4.85
N GLU A 60 -15.17 -26.35 -4.37
CA GLU A 60 -14.45 -25.11 -4.06
C GLU A 60 -13.24 -25.39 -3.16
N VAL A 61 -13.46 -26.06 -2.02
CA VAL A 61 -12.39 -26.39 -1.06
C VAL A 61 -11.30 -27.25 -1.72
N ARG A 62 -11.70 -28.20 -2.57
CA ARG A 62 -10.75 -29.08 -3.26
C ARG A 62 -9.87 -28.30 -4.25
N GLU A 63 -10.47 -27.41 -5.04
CA GLU A 63 -9.72 -26.59 -5.99
C GLU A 63 -8.83 -25.54 -5.28
N THR A 64 -9.34 -24.96 -4.19
CA THR A 64 -8.54 -24.05 -3.34
C THR A 64 -7.35 -24.79 -2.72
N LEU A 65 -7.53 -26.05 -2.27
CA LEU A 65 -6.46 -26.87 -1.74
C LEU A 65 -5.35 -27.13 -2.79
N LYS A 66 -5.71 -27.32 -4.05
CA LYS A 66 -4.70 -27.43 -5.13
C LYS A 66 -3.86 -26.17 -5.25
N LEU A 67 -4.48 -24.98 -5.22
CA LEU A 67 -3.75 -23.72 -5.25
C LEU A 67 -2.82 -23.55 -4.04
N TYR A 68 -3.21 -24.06 -2.88
CA TYR A 68 -2.36 -24.09 -1.69
C TYR A 68 -1.16 -25.03 -1.88
N LEU A 69 -1.38 -26.23 -2.35
CA LEU A 69 -0.31 -27.23 -2.61
C LEU A 69 0.64 -26.77 -3.73
N ASP A 70 0.15 -26.03 -4.70
CA ASP A 70 0.93 -25.40 -5.77
C ASP A 70 1.69 -24.15 -5.32
N GLY A 71 1.58 -23.78 -4.03
CA GLY A 71 2.25 -22.62 -3.46
C GLY A 71 1.69 -21.27 -3.92
N LYS A 72 0.52 -21.23 -4.55
CA LYS A 72 -0.15 -19.99 -4.96
C LYS A 72 -0.86 -19.31 -3.79
N ILE A 73 -1.38 -20.09 -2.86
CA ILE A 73 -1.92 -19.63 -1.59
C ILE A 73 -0.91 -19.98 -0.50
N GLU A 74 -0.46 -18.99 0.26
CA GLU A 74 0.46 -19.19 1.38
C GLU A 74 -0.29 -19.45 2.68
N GLN A 75 -1.37 -18.71 2.90
CA GLN A 75 -2.23 -18.83 4.07
C GLN A 75 -3.68 -18.61 3.70
N TRP A 76 -4.58 -19.24 4.42
CA TRP A 76 -6.02 -19.10 4.25
C TRP A 76 -6.75 -19.16 5.60
N TYR A 77 -7.80 -18.35 5.71
CA TYR A 77 -8.57 -18.21 6.94
C TYR A 77 -10.05 -18.06 6.63
N SER A 78 -10.92 -18.63 7.47
CA SER A 78 -12.35 -18.31 7.45
C SER A 78 -12.59 -17.00 8.18
N LEU A 79 -13.41 -16.12 7.60
CA LEU A 79 -13.86 -14.91 8.28
C LEU A 79 -14.83 -15.30 9.41
N GLN A 80 -14.65 -14.70 10.61
CA GLN A 80 -15.46 -15.06 11.78
C GLN A 80 -16.76 -14.27 11.86
N GLU A 81 -16.77 -13.02 11.40
CA GLU A 81 -17.93 -12.13 11.54
C GLU A 81 -18.90 -12.19 10.36
N ARG A 82 -18.48 -12.78 9.25
CA ARG A 82 -19.26 -12.92 8.01
C ARG A 82 -18.85 -14.16 7.24
N ARG A 83 -19.73 -14.63 6.36
CA ARG A 83 -19.38 -15.76 5.48
C ARG A 83 -18.37 -15.33 4.43
N GLY A 84 -17.21 -15.97 4.46
CA GLY A 84 -16.14 -15.64 3.53
C GLY A 84 -14.80 -16.22 3.95
N VAL A 85 -13.79 -15.92 3.18
CA VAL A 85 -12.43 -16.42 3.33
C VAL A 85 -11.43 -15.29 3.10
N ALA A 86 -10.31 -15.35 3.78
CA ALA A 86 -9.15 -14.49 3.50
C ALA A 86 -7.99 -15.38 3.05
N PHE A 87 -7.34 -15.00 1.96
CA PHE A 87 -6.14 -15.65 1.43
C PHE A 87 -4.95 -14.70 1.44
N ILE A 88 -3.79 -15.19 1.81
CA ILE A 88 -2.50 -14.56 1.46
C ILE A 88 -1.99 -15.28 0.22
N LEU A 89 -1.99 -14.57 -0.91
CA LEU A 89 -1.57 -15.10 -2.20
C LEU A 89 -0.10 -14.81 -2.46
N ASN A 90 0.61 -15.83 -2.92
CA ASN A 90 2.02 -15.71 -3.31
C ASN A 90 2.13 -15.32 -4.80
N VAL A 91 1.42 -14.24 -5.16
CA VAL A 91 1.45 -13.60 -6.47
C VAL A 91 1.59 -12.09 -6.30
N THR A 92 2.15 -11.40 -7.28
CA THR A 92 2.46 -9.98 -7.22
C THR A 92 1.58 -9.13 -8.13
N ASP A 93 0.96 -9.75 -9.12
CA ASP A 93 0.06 -9.08 -10.07
C ASP A 93 -1.41 -9.25 -9.66
N LYS A 94 -2.10 -8.12 -9.49
CA LYS A 94 -3.49 -8.08 -9.04
C LYS A 94 -4.45 -8.69 -10.07
N ALA A 95 -4.19 -8.51 -11.37
CA ALA A 95 -5.04 -9.05 -12.42
C ALA A 95 -4.91 -10.56 -12.49
N ALA A 96 -3.69 -11.09 -12.41
CA ALA A 96 -3.44 -12.53 -12.35
C ALA A 96 -4.07 -13.16 -11.10
N ALA A 97 -4.02 -12.50 -9.94
CA ALA A 97 -4.68 -12.95 -8.72
C ALA A 97 -6.21 -13.03 -8.90
N HIS A 98 -6.80 -12.00 -9.50
CA HIS A 98 -8.23 -11.96 -9.77
C HIS A 98 -8.66 -13.11 -10.69
N GLU A 99 -7.97 -13.25 -11.81
CA GLU A 99 -8.26 -14.33 -12.78
C GLU A 99 -8.15 -15.73 -12.15
N MET A 100 -7.15 -15.94 -11.31
CA MET A 100 -6.95 -17.21 -10.60
C MET A 100 -8.12 -17.53 -9.65
N LEU A 101 -8.61 -16.55 -8.90
CA LEU A 101 -9.70 -16.73 -7.94
C LEU A 101 -11.07 -16.85 -8.64
N GLU A 102 -11.29 -16.11 -9.72
CA GLU A 102 -12.53 -16.21 -10.53
C GLU A 102 -12.68 -17.58 -11.24
N LYS A 103 -11.60 -18.33 -11.39
CA LYS A 103 -11.64 -19.71 -11.91
C LYS A 103 -12.05 -20.75 -10.86
N LEU A 104 -12.09 -20.38 -9.58
CA LEU A 104 -12.64 -21.24 -8.52
C LEU A 104 -14.15 -21.43 -8.71
N PRO A 105 -14.72 -22.57 -8.30
CA PRO A 105 -16.14 -22.87 -8.54
C PRO A 105 -17.14 -21.82 -8.08
N LEU A 106 -16.92 -21.17 -6.93
CA LEU A 106 -17.78 -20.09 -6.45
C LEU A 106 -17.61 -18.80 -7.26
N GLY A 107 -16.41 -18.54 -7.80
CA GLY A 107 -16.13 -17.44 -8.74
C GLY A 107 -16.85 -17.68 -10.06
N VAL A 108 -16.66 -18.86 -10.67
CA VAL A 108 -17.31 -19.26 -11.93
C VAL A 108 -18.84 -19.19 -11.83
N ALA A 109 -19.39 -19.58 -10.69
CA ALA A 109 -20.83 -19.50 -10.43
C ALA A 109 -21.32 -18.08 -10.08
N HIS A 110 -20.42 -17.09 -10.03
CA HIS A 110 -20.72 -15.71 -9.61
C HIS A 110 -21.38 -15.58 -8.24
N LEU A 111 -21.09 -16.52 -7.34
CA LEU A 111 -21.62 -16.53 -5.98
C LEU A 111 -20.72 -15.82 -4.98
N MET A 112 -19.45 -15.60 -5.34
CA MET A 112 -18.44 -14.95 -4.51
C MET A 112 -17.77 -13.81 -5.28
N SER A 113 -17.43 -12.75 -4.56
CA SER A 113 -16.60 -11.67 -5.07
C SER A 113 -15.33 -11.54 -4.22
N PHE A 114 -14.26 -11.05 -4.84
CA PHE A 114 -12.95 -10.94 -4.22
C PHE A 114 -12.46 -9.48 -4.18
N GLU A 115 -12.20 -9.00 -2.97
CA GLU A 115 -11.45 -7.77 -2.75
C GLU A 115 -9.96 -8.11 -2.72
N LEU A 116 -9.14 -7.44 -3.55
CA LEU A 116 -7.71 -7.70 -3.68
C LEU A 116 -6.91 -6.49 -3.22
N ILE A 117 -6.08 -6.70 -2.21
CA ILE A 117 -5.24 -5.68 -1.59
C ILE A 117 -3.78 -6.07 -1.81
N PRO A 118 -3.03 -5.35 -2.69
CA PRO A 118 -1.60 -5.57 -2.85
C PRO A 118 -0.84 -5.28 -1.56
N LEU A 119 0.05 -6.17 -1.18
CA LEU A 119 0.90 -6.04 -0.01
C LEU A 119 2.36 -5.91 -0.43
N GLY A 120 3.08 -5.05 0.27
CA GLY A 120 4.52 -4.88 0.09
C GLY A 120 5.25 -4.83 1.43
N PRO A 121 6.57 -4.71 1.43
CA PRO A 121 7.35 -4.51 2.64
C PRO A 121 6.87 -3.29 3.42
N LEU A 122 6.96 -3.34 4.74
CA LEU A 122 6.55 -2.24 5.61
C LEU A 122 7.41 -1.00 5.35
N ASN A 123 6.85 0.02 4.70
CA ASN A 123 7.56 1.24 4.30
C ASN A 123 8.28 1.97 5.45
N PRO A 124 7.70 2.13 6.65
CA PRO A 124 8.36 2.81 7.75
C PRO A 124 9.71 2.21 8.16
N LEU A 125 9.96 0.92 7.88
CA LEU A 125 11.24 0.27 8.16
C LEU A 125 12.39 0.90 7.37
N ARG A 126 12.14 1.52 6.23
CA ARG A 126 13.17 2.25 5.46
C ARG A 126 13.76 3.42 6.23
N GLN A 127 13.01 4.01 7.16
CA GLN A 127 13.46 5.12 7.99
C GLN A 127 14.53 4.68 9.01
N LEU A 128 14.62 3.37 9.28
CA LEU A 128 15.62 2.79 10.17
C LEU A 128 16.96 2.50 9.45
N LEU A 129 16.95 2.54 8.12
CA LEU A 129 18.17 2.36 7.34
C LEU A 129 18.94 3.68 7.32
N PRO A 130 20.29 3.65 7.46
CA PRO A 130 21.10 4.84 7.27
C PRO A 130 20.88 5.37 5.85
N PRO A 131 20.97 6.71 5.65
CA PRO A 131 20.91 7.26 4.31
C PRO A 131 21.98 6.57 3.44
N ALA A 132 21.57 6.20 2.21
CA ALA A 132 22.51 5.59 1.27
C ALA A 132 23.72 6.52 1.14
N THR A 133 24.86 6.10 1.67
CA THR A 133 26.12 6.80 1.51
C THR A 133 26.42 6.78 0.01
N GLY A 134 26.34 7.95 -0.62
CA GLY A 134 26.55 8.05 -2.07
C GLY A 134 27.87 7.39 -2.42
N ALA A 135 27.83 6.43 -3.33
CA ALA A 135 29.01 5.94 -3.99
C ALA A 135 29.63 7.12 -4.74
N GLN A 136 30.78 7.58 -4.25
CA GLN A 136 31.64 8.51 -4.97
C GLN A 136 32.32 7.75 -6.09
#